data_62c0d7c0843c2755c2ed09de6e953267
#
_entry.id   62c0d7c0843c2755c2ed09de6e953267
#
_cell.length_a   1.000
_cell.length_b   1.000
_cell.length_c   1.000
_cell.angle_alpha   90.00
_cell.angle_beta   90.00
_cell.angle_gamma   90.00
#
_symmetry.space_group_name_H-M   'P 1'
#
loop_
_entity.id
_entity.type
_entity.pdbx_description
1 polymer ?
#
loop_
_entity_poly.entity_id
_entity_poly.type
_entity_poly.pdbx_seq_one_letter_code
_entity_poly.pdbx_strand_id
1 'polypeptide(L)'
;MTLEERIAGSETRIFKAVFPNTTNHYDTLFGGTAMHLMDEVAFITATRFSRQKMVTVSSDRIDFTKPIPAGTIIELVGLVTHVGNTSLKVKVEIYIE
;
A
#
# COMPACT_ATOMS: atom_id res chain seq x y z
N MET A 1 11.88 -18.21 14.09
CA MET A 1 11.15 -16.94 13.84
C MET A 1 9.66 -17.23 13.91
N THR A 2 8.93 -16.48 14.73
CA THR A 2 7.49 -16.64 14.86
C THR A 2 6.75 -16.01 13.67
N LEU A 3 5.47 -16.36 13.50
CA LEU A 3 4.62 -15.75 12.49
C LEU A 3 4.53 -14.24 12.70
N GLU A 4 4.38 -13.81 13.94
CA GLU A 4 4.29 -12.39 14.29
C GLU A 4 5.55 -11.62 13.92
N GLU A 5 6.72 -12.21 14.16
CA GLU A 5 8.00 -11.62 13.78
C GLU A 5 8.14 -11.52 12.26
N ARG A 6 7.67 -12.52 11.53
CA ARG A 6 7.68 -12.51 10.06
C ARG A 6 6.76 -11.43 9.52
N ILE A 7 5.58 -11.27 10.11
CA ILE A 7 4.63 -10.21 9.73
C ILE A 7 5.26 -8.85 9.95
N ALA A 8 5.81 -8.62 11.14
CA ALA A 8 6.46 -7.33 11.47
C ALA A 8 7.66 -7.05 10.56
N GLY A 9 8.45 -8.08 10.26
CA GLY A 9 9.64 -7.93 9.40
C GLY A 9 9.31 -7.65 7.94
N SER A 10 8.09 -7.93 7.49
CA SER A 10 7.65 -7.65 6.11
C SER A 10 6.90 -6.34 5.97
N GLU A 11 6.66 -5.62 7.06
CA GLU A 11 6.01 -4.31 7.01
C GLU A 11 6.76 -3.41 6.03
N THR A 12 6.02 -2.83 5.11
CA THR A 12 6.61 -2.01 4.05
C THR A 12 6.13 -0.58 4.19
N ARG A 13 7.08 0.37 4.19
CA ARG A 13 6.80 1.80 4.26
C ARG A 13 7.43 2.49 3.07
N ILE A 14 6.62 3.22 2.33
CA ILE A 14 7.09 3.98 1.17
C ILE A 14 6.60 5.42 1.30
N PHE A 15 7.50 6.35 1.07
CA PHE A 15 7.18 7.78 1.04
C PHE A 15 7.09 8.24 -0.40
N LYS A 16 6.06 9.02 -0.72
CA LYS A 16 5.88 9.60 -2.05
C LYS A 16 5.50 11.06 -1.93
N ALA A 17 6.13 11.88 -2.75
CA ALA A 17 5.71 13.27 -2.92
C ALA A 17 4.56 13.31 -3.94
N VAL A 18 3.55 14.12 -3.64
CA VAL A 18 2.41 14.28 -4.54
C VAL A 18 2.68 15.46 -5.48
N PHE A 19 3.16 15.15 -6.68
CA PHE A 19 3.44 16.15 -7.70
C PHE A 19 2.19 16.46 -8.54
N PRO A 20 2.11 17.65 -9.15
CA PRO A 20 0.95 18.02 -9.96
C PRO A 20 0.61 17.05 -11.09
N ASN A 21 1.60 16.36 -11.66
CA ASN A 21 1.36 15.40 -12.75
C ASN A 21 0.62 14.13 -12.29
N THR A 22 0.46 13.92 -10.99
CA THR A 22 -0.30 12.79 -10.43
C THR A 22 -1.64 13.22 -9.85
N THR A 23 -2.01 14.48 -10.06
CA THR A 23 -3.24 15.04 -9.51
C THR A 23 -4.31 15.21 -10.59
N ASN A 24 -5.56 15.34 -10.13
CA ASN A 24 -6.70 15.64 -10.96
C ASN A 24 -6.91 17.17 -11.08
N HIS A 25 -8.04 17.59 -11.68
CA HIS A 25 -8.34 19.01 -11.88
C HIS A 25 -8.67 19.78 -10.58
N TYR A 26 -8.74 19.09 -9.43
CA TYR A 26 -8.89 19.70 -8.11
C TYR A 26 -7.56 19.83 -7.36
N ASP A 27 -6.43 19.54 -8.01
CA ASP A 27 -5.09 19.51 -7.40
C ASP A 27 -4.97 18.49 -6.25
N THR A 28 -5.71 17.39 -6.35
CA THR A 28 -5.62 16.27 -5.42
C THR A 28 -5.14 15.01 -6.14
N LEU A 29 -4.52 14.10 -5.40
CA LEU A 29 -3.99 12.86 -5.96
C LEU A 29 -5.09 12.11 -6.71
N PHE A 30 -4.81 11.73 -7.95
CA PHE A 30 -5.74 10.97 -8.77
C PHE A 30 -5.96 9.58 -8.17
N GLY A 31 -7.25 9.17 -8.06
CA GLY A 31 -7.61 7.92 -7.42
C GLY A 31 -6.92 6.69 -8.02
N GLY A 32 -6.81 6.66 -9.34
CA GLY A 32 -6.11 5.56 -10.04
C GLY A 32 -4.64 5.48 -9.69
N THR A 33 -3.98 6.63 -9.50
CA THR A 33 -2.58 6.68 -9.08
C THR A 33 -2.44 6.16 -7.65
N ALA A 34 -3.34 6.58 -6.74
CA ALA A 34 -3.32 6.09 -5.37
C ALA A 34 -3.51 4.57 -5.31
N MET A 35 -4.45 4.03 -6.08
CA MET A 35 -4.67 2.58 -6.16
C MET A 35 -3.44 1.85 -6.69
N HIS A 36 -2.79 2.38 -7.71
CA HIS A 36 -1.57 1.79 -8.25
C HIS A 36 -0.46 1.74 -7.20
N LEU A 37 -0.28 2.82 -6.44
CA LEU A 37 0.70 2.85 -5.36
C LEU A 37 0.37 1.83 -4.26
N MET A 38 -0.90 1.68 -3.92
CA MET A 38 -1.33 0.71 -2.91
C MET A 38 -1.12 -0.72 -3.38
N ASP A 39 -1.40 -1.00 -4.66
CA ASP A 39 -1.13 -2.32 -5.24
C ASP A 39 0.36 -2.64 -5.22
N GLU A 40 1.20 -1.67 -5.53
CA GLU A 40 2.65 -1.83 -5.49
C GLU A 40 3.13 -2.15 -4.07
N VAL A 41 2.66 -1.41 -3.08
CA VAL A 41 3.02 -1.66 -1.67
C VAL A 41 2.51 -3.03 -1.21
N ALA A 42 1.29 -3.39 -1.59
CA ALA A 42 0.73 -4.70 -1.25
C ALA A 42 1.55 -5.85 -1.85
N PHE A 43 1.96 -5.71 -3.11
CA PHE A 43 2.83 -6.68 -3.78
C PHE A 43 4.17 -6.83 -3.08
N ILE A 44 4.81 -5.73 -2.76
CA ILE A 44 6.11 -5.73 -2.07
C ILE A 44 5.98 -6.40 -0.71
N THR A 45 4.96 -6.05 0.07
CA THR A 45 4.71 -6.62 1.40
C THR A 45 4.49 -8.12 1.32
N ALA A 46 3.62 -8.56 0.41
CA ALA A 46 3.32 -9.98 0.24
C ALA A 46 4.56 -10.78 -0.19
N THR A 47 5.34 -10.23 -1.11
CA THR A 47 6.56 -10.88 -1.60
C THR A 47 7.62 -10.98 -0.49
N ARG A 48 7.79 -9.91 0.27
CA ARG A 48 8.73 -9.91 1.40
C ARG A 48 8.34 -10.91 2.48
N PHE A 49 7.04 -11.06 2.73
CA PHE A 49 6.54 -12.02 3.71
C PHE A 49 6.71 -13.47 3.22
N SER A 50 6.22 -13.77 2.01
CA SER A 50 6.18 -15.12 1.49
C SER A 50 7.53 -15.61 0.98
N ARG A 51 8.40 -14.70 0.55
CA ARG A 51 9.65 -14.98 -0.16
C ARG A 51 9.43 -15.76 -1.45
N GLN A 52 8.21 -15.67 -2.00
CA GLN A 52 7.83 -16.32 -3.25
C GLN A 52 7.33 -15.27 -4.23
N LYS A 53 7.41 -15.60 -5.51
CA LYS A 53 6.88 -14.72 -6.55
C LYS A 53 5.34 -14.73 -6.49
N MET A 54 4.77 -13.60 -6.15
CA MET A 54 3.32 -13.42 -6.07
C MET A 54 2.82 -12.69 -7.31
N VAL A 55 1.83 -13.27 -7.99
CA VAL A 55 1.30 -12.68 -9.22
C VAL A 55 0.05 -11.84 -8.96
N THR A 56 -0.75 -12.24 -7.98
CA THR A 56 -1.98 -11.54 -7.65
C THR A 56 -2.08 -11.34 -6.15
N VAL A 57 -2.28 -10.10 -5.74
CA VAL A 57 -2.57 -9.73 -4.36
C VAL A 57 -3.93 -9.07 -4.38
N SER A 58 -4.91 -9.65 -3.67
CA SER A 58 -6.20 -9.01 -3.54
C SER A 58 -6.08 -7.87 -2.53
N SER A 59 -6.46 -6.67 -2.94
CA SER A 59 -6.52 -5.52 -2.05
C SER A 59 -7.93 -5.35 -1.51
N ASP A 60 -8.03 -4.97 -0.25
CA ASP A 60 -9.30 -4.60 0.34
C ASP A 60 -9.81 -3.29 -0.28
N ARG A 61 -11.11 -3.06 -0.11
CA ARG A 61 -11.76 -1.86 -0.61
C ARG A 61 -11.08 -0.61 -0.05
N ILE A 62 -10.81 0.33 -0.95
CA ILE A 62 -10.18 1.60 -0.60
C ILE A 62 -11.26 2.68 -0.55
N ASP A 63 -11.42 3.31 0.61
CA ASP A 63 -12.32 4.43 0.78
C ASP A 63 -11.50 5.72 0.83
N PHE A 64 -11.60 6.53 -0.22
CA PHE A 64 -10.97 7.85 -0.28
C PHE A 64 -11.90 8.86 0.39
N THR A 65 -11.84 8.93 1.72
CA THR A 65 -12.67 9.87 2.48
C THR A 65 -12.05 11.27 2.57
N LYS A 66 -10.75 11.37 2.31
CA LYS A 66 -10.03 12.66 2.35
C LYS A 66 -9.21 12.84 1.09
N PRO A 67 -9.36 13.97 0.39
CA PRO A 67 -8.49 14.27 -0.75
C PRO A 67 -7.05 14.49 -0.29
N ILE A 68 -6.10 14.08 -1.14
CA ILE A 68 -4.67 14.22 -0.88
C ILE A 68 -4.16 15.36 -1.76
N PRO A 69 -3.85 16.53 -1.18
CA PRO A 69 -3.48 17.70 -1.98
C PRO A 69 -2.11 17.56 -2.64
N ALA A 70 -1.94 18.24 -3.78
CA ALA A 70 -0.63 18.41 -4.39
C ALA A 70 0.31 19.13 -3.42
N GLY A 71 1.60 18.80 -3.48
CA GLY A 71 2.60 19.41 -2.63
C GLY A 71 2.75 18.75 -1.26
N THR A 72 1.99 17.69 -0.99
CA THR A 72 2.14 16.93 0.27
C THR A 72 3.05 15.72 0.07
N ILE A 73 3.52 15.21 1.19
CA ILE A 73 4.24 13.93 1.22
C ILE A 73 3.31 12.92 1.88
N ILE A 74 3.18 11.75 1.27
CA ILE A 74 2.37 10.66 1.82
C ILE A 74 3.26 9.49 2.20
N GLU A 75 2.85 8.75 3.23
CA GLU A 75 3.44 7.49 3.63
C GLU A 75 2.43 6.38 3.38
N LEU A 76 2.86 5.35 2.64
CA LEU A 76 2.06 4.15 2.45
C LEU A 76 2.67 3.04 3.29
N VAL A 77 1.83 2.40 4.11
CA VAL A 77 2.26 1.33 5.01
C VAL A 77 1.50 0.06 4.66
N GLY A 78 2.24 -0.98 4.28
CA GLY A 78 1.68 -2.31 4.01
C GLY A 78 2.00 -3.27 5.14
N LEU A 79 0.99 -4.03 5.56
CA LEU A 79 1.14 -5.03 6.61
C LEU A 79 0.29 -6.25 6.30
N VAL A 80 0.87 -7.44 6.45
CA VAL A 80 0.13 -8.69 6.33
C VAL A 80 -0.83 -8.82 7.50
N THR A 81 -2.11 -9.03 7.21
CA THR A 81 -3.16 -9.15 8.23
C THR A 81 -3.71 -10.55 8.36
N HIS A 82 -3.55 -11.39 7.34
CA HIS A 82 -4.04 -12.76 7.35
C HIS A 82 -3.16 -13.64 6.49
N VAL A 83 -2.88 -14.86 6.98
CA VAL A 83 -2.09 -15.86 6.26
C VAL A 83 -2.94 -17.13 6.12
N GLY A 84 -3.26 -17.48 4.88
CA GLY A 84 -3.91 -18.75 4.54
C GLY A 84 -2.91 -19.74 3.95
N ASN A 85 -3.39 -20.91 3.55
CA ASN A 85 -2.54 -21.94 2.95
C ASN A 85 -1.95 -21.51 1.61
N THR A 86 -2.74 -20.81 0.79
CA THR A 86 -2.35 -20.38 -0.56
C THR A 86 -2.60 -18.90 -0.80
N SER A 87 -2.96 -18.15 0.24
CA SER A 87 -3.33 -16.75 0.10
C SER A 87 -2.81 -15.91 1.26
N LEU A 88 -2.62 -14.64 0.98
CA LEU A 88 -2.28 -13.61 1.97
C LEU A 88 -3.24 -12.45 1.83
N LYS A 89 -3.58 -11.84 2.95
CA LYS A 89 -4.26 -10.53 2.96
C LYS A 89 -3.28 -9.48 3.44
N VAL A 90 -3.20 -8.39 2.71
CA VAL A 90 -2.34 -7.25 3.04
C VAL A 90 -3.21 -6.02 3.19
N LYS A 91 -3.03 -5.32 4.30
CA LYS A 91 -3.67 -4.03 4.53
C LYS A 91 -2.67 -2.93 4.15
N VAL A 92 -3.12 -1.97 3.36
CA VAL A 92 -2.30 -0.79 3.02
C VAL A 92 -3.01 0.45 3.52
N GLU A 93 -2.32 1.24 4.30
CA GLU A 93 -2.82 2.52 4.81
C GLU A 93 -2.00 3.66 4.23
N ILE A 94 -2.67 4.78 3.96
CA ILE A 94 -2.02 6.01 3.47
C ILE A 94 -2.16 7.08 4.54
N TYR A 95 -1.02 7.67 4.90
CA TYR A 95 -0.96 8.79 5.84
C TYR A 95 -0.43 10.01 5.12
N ILE A 96 -1.02 11.17 5.41
CA ILE A 96 -0.54 12.46 4.91
C ILE A 96 0.33 13.07 5.99
N GLU A 97 1.53 13.40 5.60
CA GLU A 97 2.47 14.04 6.51
C GLU A 97 2.12 15.51 6.77
#